data_76ed373709eb42291daf4627afe5cfaa
#
_entry.id   76ed373709eb42291daf4627afe5cfaa
#
_cell.length_a   1.000
_cell.length_b   1.000
_cell.length_c   1.000
_cell.angle_alpha   90.00
_cell.angle_beta   90.00
_cell.angle_gamma   90.00
#
_symmetry.space_group_name_H-M   'P 1'
#
loop_
_entity.id
_entity.type
_entity.pdbx_description
1 polymer ?
#
loop_
_entity_poly.entity_id
_entity_poly.type
_entity_poly.pdbx_seq_one_letter_code
_entity_poly.pdbx_strand_id
1 'polypeptide(L)'
;MFKGQPKGLYALSLANTGERFGYYTMLAIFTLFLQAKFGYTEAVTTQIYGIFLAAVYFMPFFGGILADKFGFGKMVTLGIFVMLVGYALLAIPTDAGFAGQALMFGALALIACGTGLFKGNLQVLVGNLYDDPAYQAKRDNAFSIFYMAINIGAMFAPGMAKWITNHFLAQDGLVYNGQIPALAHQYLEQGANMPAEPLAKLQELAASMGATGDLAAFSEHYIEKLSTAYNMGFGVACISLVVSYLIYVGFRKTFKHADVTAKQQAAAESAAGVHHTELTPAQTKSRITALLLVFAVVIFFWMAFHQNGSTMTFFARDYTTSEATGITRMGFDILNLVLVLVGVYGIVGFFQSDKSRGKIISAVVFAAALGALFYRYTITPDPVHILPSDFQQFNPFYVVGLTPISVAIFTALARKGKEPSAPRKIGMGMIIAAAGFLILTVASFGLMSPAEVKAAGASDTFVSQNWLISTYLVLTFAELLLSPMGISFVSKVAPPKYKGMMMGCWFAATAVGNYATSLIGYLWGSGMALWMVWSVLIILCLLSAIFIFSIMKKLESATE
;
A
#
# COMPACT_ATOMS: atom_id res chain seq x y z
N MET A 1 -9.03 -2.40 23.68
CA MET A 1 -7.87 -2.24 22.77
C MET A 1 -6.91 -1.15 23.27
N PHE A 2 -7.33 0.11 23.40
CA PHE A 2 -6.44 1.24 23.74
C PHE A 2 -6.09 1.40 25.23
N LYS A 3 -6.93 0.94 26.15
CA LYS A 3 -6.76 1.19 27.59
C LYS A 3 -5.58 0.45 28.20
N GLY A 4 -4.69 1.18 28.89
CA GLY A 4 -3.58 0.62 29.64
C GLY A 4 -2.39 0.20 28.78
N GLN A 5 -2.23 0.77 27.60
CA GLN A 5 -1.05 0.62 26.74
C GLN A 5 0.08 1.56 27.20
N PRO A 6 1.36 1.21 27.02
CA PRO A 6 2.47 2.09 27.32
C PRO A 6 2.47 3.34 26.42
N LYS A 7 2.85 4.50 26.95
CA LYS A 7 2.88 5.76 26.16
C LYS A 7 3.80 5.67 24.94
N GLY A 8 4.86 4.88 25.02
CA GLY A 8 5.79 4.64 23.90
C GLY A 8 5.11 4.06 22.66
N LEU A 9 4.08 3.22 22.81
CA LEU A 9 3.32 2.70 21.69
C LEU A 9 2.71 3.83 20.84
N TYR A 10 2.05 4.79 21.47
CA TYR A 10 1.40 5.89 20.74
C TYR A 10 2.42 6.78 20.04
N ALA A 11 3.56 7.05 20.68
CA ALA A 11 4.63 7.84 20.09
C ALA A 11 5.22 7.15 18.84
N LEU A 12 5.54 5.86 18.94
CA LEU A 12 6.07 5.07 17.82
C LEU A 12 5.04 4.89 16.71
N SER A 13 3.76 4.71 17.07
CA SER A 13 2.66 4.60 16.11
C SER A 13 2.44 5.89 15.33
N LEU A 14 2.43 7.06 16.00
CA LEU A 14 2.28 8.36 15.35
C LEU A 14 3.48 8.70 14.45
N ALA A 15 4.70 8.40 14.91
CA ALA A 15 5.89 8.57 14.07
C ALA A 15 5.79 7.70 12.80
N ASN A 16 5.32 6.46 12.95
CA ASN A 16 5.09 5.57 11.81
C ASN A 16 3.98 6.08 10.88
N THR A 17 2.89 6.62 11.42
CA THR A 17 1.81 7.23 10.64
C THR A 17 2.34 8.35 9.73
N GLY A 18 3.17 9.25 10.27
CA GLY A 18 3.76 10.34 9.49
C GLY A 18 4.66 9.83 8.37
N GLU A 19 5.55 8.89 8.66
CA GLU A 19 6.42 8.29 7.64
C GLU A 19 5.61 7.54 6.59
N ARG A 20 4.64 6.72 6.99
CA ARG A 20 3.76 5.99 6.05
C ARG A 20 2.91 6.92 5.20
N PHE A 21 2.38 8.01 5.74
CA PHE A 21 1.68 9.02 4.96
C PHE A 21 2.56 9.58 3.83
N GLY A 22 3.80 9.97 4.11
CA GLY A 22 4.74 10.44 3.09
C GLY A 22 5.05 9.38 2.04
N TYR A 23 5.34 8.15 2.47
CA TYR A 23 5.60 7.02 1.58
C TYR A 23 4.43 6.74 0.62
N TYR A 24 3.21 6.66 1.14
CA TYR A 24 2.03 6.38 0.31
C TYR A 24 1.61 7.57 -0.54
N THR A 25 1.88 8.81 -0.11
CA THR A 25 1.69 10.00 -0.97
C THR A 25 2.59 9.93 -2.21
N MET A 26 3.87 9.58 -2.02
CA MET A 26 4.78 9.36 -3.15
C MET A 26 4.32 8.18 -4.01
N LEU A 27 3.99 7.06 -3.40
CA LEU A 27 3.64 5.83 -4.12
C LEU A 27 2.37 6.00 -4.98
N ALA A 28 1.40 6.80 -4.51
CA ALA A 28 0.15 7.07 -5.21
C ALA A 28 0.35 7.74 -6.59
N ILE A 29 1.40 8.54 -6.72
CA ILE A 29 1.70 9.28 -7.95
C ILE A 29 2.95 8.80 -8.68
N PHE A 30 3.68 7.83 -8.10
CA PHE A 30 5.01 7.45 -8.59
C PHE A 30 5.01 6.92 -10.03
N THR A 31 4.12 5.99 -10.34
CA THR A 31 4.01 5.43 -11.71
C THR A 31 3.54 6.49 -12.72
N LEU A 32 2.62 7.36 -12.31
CA LEU A 32 2.14 8.47 -13.15
C LEU A 32 3.24 9.50 -13.39
N PHE A 33 4.07 9.79 -12.39
CA PHE A 33 5.24 10.65 -12.52
C PHE A 33 6.25 10.11 -13.53
N LEU A 34 6.56 8.81 -13.47
CA LEU A 34 7.49 8.18 -14.40
C LEU A 34 7.03 8.32 -15.85
N GLN A 35 5.74 8.11 -16.11
CA GLN A 35 5.17 8.25 -17.43
C GLN A 35 5.07 9.72 -17.88
N ALA A 36 4.63 10.62 -17.00
CA ALA A 36 4.47 12.03 -17.34
C ALA A 36 5.82 12.72 -17.60
N LYS A 37 6.81 12.49 -16.75
CA LYS A 37 8.10 13.17 -16.83
C LYS A 37 9.03 12.59 -17.90
N PHE A 38 9.17 11.25 -17.90
CA PHE A 38 10.17 10.56 -18.73
C PHE A 38 9.59 9.91 -19.98
N GLY A 39 8.28 9.92 -20.15
CA GLY A 39 7.63 9.23 -21.28
C GLY A 39 7.80 7.70 -21.26
N TYR A 40 8.09 7.10 -20.10
CA TYR A 40 8.30 5.66 -20.02
C TYR A 40 7.04 4.88 -20.34
N THR A 41 7.21 3.77 -21.05
CA THR A 41 6.13 2.82 -21.31
C THR A 41 5.63 2.18 -20.01
N GLU A 42 4.44 1.61 -20.03
CA GLU A 42 3.86 0.87 -18.90
C GLU A 42 4.79 -0.25 -18.42
N ALA A 43 5.44 -0.96 -19.35
CA ALA A 43 6.36 -2.05 -19.03
C ALA A 43 7.59 -1.55 -18.25
N VAL A 44 8.23 -0.46 -18.72
CA VAL A 44 9.38 0.14 -18.03
C VAL A 44 8.96 0.73 -16.69
N THR A 45 7.83 1.42 -16.65
CA THR A 45 7.28 2.03 -15.43
C THR A 45 7.01 0.97 -14.35
N THR A 46 6.35 -0.13 -14.71
CA THR A 46 6.04 -1.21 -13.78
C THR A 46 7.29 -1.97 -13.34
N GLN A 47 8.30 -2.07 -14.21
CA GLN A 47 9.59 -2.66 -13.84
C GLN A 47 10.31 -1.81 -12.79
N ILE A 48 10.39 -0.48 -12.98
CA ILE A 48 10.98 0.45 -12.00
C ILE A 48 10.22 0.38 -10.68
N TYR A 49 8.88 0.42 -10.74
CA TYR A 49 8.00 0.28 -9.58
C TYR A 49 8.26 -1.03 -8.83
N GLY A 50 8.31 -2.16 -9.53
CA GLY A 50 8.55 -3.48 -8.96
C GLY A 50 9.93 -3.60 -8.31
N ILE A 51 10.99 -3.08 -8.95
CA ILE A 51 12.36 -3.03 -8.38
C ILE A 51 12.38 -2.17 -7.11
N PHE A 52 11.76 -1.01 -7.14
CA PHE A 52 11.69 -0.11 -5.97
C PHE A 52 10.96 -0.77 -4.80
N LEU A 53 9.79 -1.36 -5.03
CA LEU A 53 9.06 -2.10 -3.98
C LEU A 53 9.88 -3.28 -3.45
N ALA A 54 10.53 -4.04 -4.34
CA ALA A 54 11.39 -5.14 -3.93
C ALA A 54 12.52 -4.66 -3.01
N ALA A 55 13.17 -3.57 -3.37
CA ALA A 55 14.22 -2.96 -2.55
C ALA A 55 13.70 -2.51 -1.18
N VAL A 56 12.56 -1.81 -1.12
CA VAL A 56 11.92 -1.34 0.12
C VAL A 56 11.61 -2.49 1.09
N TYR A 57 11.24 -3.66 0.57
CA TYR A 57 10.92 -4.84 1.40
C TYR A 57 12.13 -5.74 1.67
N PHE A 58 13.18 -5.66 0.88
CA PHE A 58 14.40 -6.44 1.10
C PHE A 58 15.39 -5.72 2.04
N MET A 59 15.48 -4.39 1.98
CA MET A 59 16.40 -3.59 2.80
C MET A 59 16.21 -3.73 4.32
N PRO A 60 15.01 -3.98 4.88
CA PRO A 60 14.85 -4.25 6.31
C PRO A 60 15.68 -5.43 6.84
N PHE A 61 16.02 -6.40 5.99
CA PHE A 61 16.93 -7.48 6.36
C PHE A 61 18.32 -6.94 6.77
N PHE A 62 18.91 -6.06 5.95
CA PHE A 62 20.18 -5.41 6.28
C PHE A 62 20.04 -4.40 7.42
N GLY A 63 18.91 -3.68 7.45
CA GLY A 63 18.61 -2.73 8.52
C GLY A 63 18.54 -3.39 9.89
N GLY A 64 18.01 -4.61 9.99
CA GLY A 64 17.98 -5.41 11.22
C GLY A 64 19.39 -5.82 11.68
N ILE A 65 20.22 -6.34 10.76
CA ILE A 65 21.61 -6.71 11.06
C ILE A 65 22.41 -5.51 11.60
N LEU A 66 22.24 -4.33 11.00
CA LEU A 66 22.89 -3.12 11.45
C LEU A 66 22.37 -2.66 12.82
N ALA A 67 21.06 -2.81 13.06
CA ALA A 67 20.44 -2.42 14.32
C ALA A 67 20.86 -3.32 15.48
N ASP A 68 21.07 -4.61 15.25
CA ASP A 68 21.61 -5.54 16.26
C ASP A 68 23.02 -5.11 16.71
N LYS A 69 23.79 -4.48 15.82
CA LYS A 69 25.15 -4.02 16.13
C LYS A 69 25.19 -2.61 16.73
N PHE A 70 24.37 -1.69 16.21
CA PHE A 70 24.47 -0.26 16.51
C PHE A 70 23.33 0.28 17.39
N GLY A 71 22.26 -0.51 17.61
CA GLY A 71 21.05 -0.15 18.34
C GLY A 71 19.89 0.27 17.43
N PHE A 72 18.68 -0.17 17.80
CA PHE A 72 17.47 0.05 16.98
C PHE A 72 17.11 1.53 16.86
N GLY A 73 17.18 2.29 17.96
CA GLY A 73 16.83 3.71 17.97
C GLY A 73 17.75 4.57 17.11
N LYS A 74 19.05 4.24 17.02
CA LYS A 74 19.97 4.92 16.14
C LYS A 74 19.67 4.64 14.67
N MET A 75 19.35 3.38 14.34
CA MET A 75 19.05 2.99 12.97
C MET A 75 17.73 3.60 12.49
N VAL A 76 16.70 3.67 13.36
CA VAL A 76 15.45 4.39 13.06
C VAL A 76 15.74 5.87 12.74
N THR A 77 16.53 6.55 13.57
CA THR A 77 16.91 7.95 13.34
C THR A 77 17.65 8.13 12.01
N LEU A 78 18.68 7.30 11.76
CA LEU A 78 19.44 7.33 10.51
C LEU A 78 18.54 7.07 9.30
N GLY A 79 17.61 6.10 9.43
CA GLY A 79 16.64 5.77 8.38
C GLY A 79 15.76 6.96 7.99
N ILE A 80 15.27 7.72 8.98
CA ILE A 80 14.49 8.95 8.72
C ILE A 80 15.32 9.97 7.93
N PHE A 81 16.56 10.22 8.32
CA PHE A 81 17.41 11.18 7.61
C PHE A 81 17.77 10.73 6.20
N VAL A 82 18.08 9.45 5.99
CA VAL A 82 18.36 8.91 4.66
C VAL A 82 17.13 9.00 3.75
N MET A 83 15.94 8.67 4.26
CA MET A 83 14.68 8.86 3.53
C MET A 83 14.42 10.33 3.22
N LEU A 84 14.65 11.22 4.18
CA LEU A 84 14.43 12.66 4.01
C LEU A 84 15.28 13.21 2.86
N VAL A 85 16.56 12.84 2.78
CA VAL A 85 17.42 13.20 1.64
C VAL A 85 16.86 12.63 0.35
N GLY A 86 16.45 11.37 0.31
CA GLY A 86 15.87 10.75 -0.88
C GLY A 86 14.62 11.46 -1.36
N TYR A 87 13.67 11.78 -0.49
CA TYR A 87 12.47 12.54 -0.86
C TYR A 87 12.78 13.97 -1.25
N ALA A 88 13.74 14.63 -0.59
CA ALA A 88 14.17 15.97 -0.97
C ALA A 88 14.74 16.00 -2.39
N LEU A 89 15.52 14.98 -2.77
CA LEU A 89 16.03 14.86 -4.16
C LEU A 89 14.89 14.64 -5.16
N LEU A 90 13.88 13.82 -4.85
CA LEU A 90 12.71 13.65 -5.72
C LEU A 90 11.84 14.91 -5.80
N ALA A 91 11.84 15.74 -4.78
CA ALA A 91 11.08 16.99 -4.74
C ALA A 91 11.69 18.09 -5.62
N ILE A 92 12.95 17.96 -6.05
CA ILE A 92 13.61 18.93 -6.92
C ILE A 92 13.11 18.74 -8.35
N PRO A 93 12.48 19.73 -8.98
CA PRO A 93 12.18 19.68 -10.41
C PRO A 93 13.49 19.62 -11.22
N THR A 94 13.60 18.64 -12.10
CA THR A 94 14.75 18.44 -12.99
C THR A 94 14.25 18.21 -14.41
N ASP A 95 15.13 18.26 -15.39
CA ASP A 95 14.83 17.79 -16.75
C ASP A 95 14.63 16.26 -16.79
N ALA A 96 14.19 15.74 -17.93
CA ALA A 96 14.01 14.31 -18.18
C ALA A 96 15.30 13.63 -18.69
N GLY A 97 16.41 14.39 -18.81
CA GLY A 97 17.68 13.88 -19.30
C GLY A 97 18.39 12.94 -18.32
N PHE A 98 19.61 12.55 -18.69
CA PHE A 98 20.41 11.60 -17.90
C PHE A 98 20.60 12.04 -16.44
N ALA A 99 20.85 13.34 -16.21
CA ALA A 99 21.04 13.87 -14.85
C ALA A 99 19.77 13.73 -14.00
N GLY A 100 18.59 14.04 -14.56
CA GLY A 100 17.30 13.87 -13.87
C GLY A 100 16.97 12.41 -13.59
N GLN A 101 17.26 11.50 -14.52
CA GLN A 101 17.11 10.06 -14.31
C GLN A 101 18.05 9.54 -13.21
N ALA A 102 19.32 9.90 -13.26
CA ALA A 102 20.31 9.49 -12.25
C ALA A 102 19.92 9.97 -10.85
N LEU A 103 19.44 11.22 -10.74
CA LEU A 103 18.97 11.79 -9.49
C LEU A 103 17.73 11.04 -8.97
N MET A 104 16.77 10.72 -9.82
CA MET A 104 15.60 9.93 -9.47
C MET A 104 15.99 8.54 -8.94
N PHE A 105 16.82 7.78 -9.67
CA PHE A 105 17.24 6.45 -9.22
C PHE A 105 18.05 6.51 -7.93
N GLY A 106 18.94 7.50 -7.78
CA GLY A 106 19.67 7.75 -6.53
C GLY A 106 18.73 8.03 -5.35
N ALA A 107 17.73 8.85 -5.58
CA ALA A 107 16.70 9.16 -4.58
C ALA A 107 15.89 7.93 -4.17
N LEU A 108 15.45 7.11 -5.14
CA LEU A 108 14.74 5.86 -4.87
C LEU A 108 15.59 4.87 -4.06
N ALA A 109 16.89 4.75 -4.38
CA ALA A 109 17.81 3.92 -3.62
C ALA A 109 17.96 4.41 -2.17
N LEU A 110 18.08 5.72 -1.95
CA LEU A 110 18.12 6.31 -0.61
C LEU A 110 16.82 6.06 0.17
N ILE A 111 15.66 6.22 -0.47
CA ILE A 111 14.36 5.95 0.17
C ILE A 111 14.26 4.48 0.56
N ALA A 112 14.65 3.55 -0.31
CA ALA A 112 14.63 2.13 -0.01
C ALA A 112 15.58 1.76 1.14
N CYS A 113 16.81 2.27 1.12
CA CYS A 113 17.78 2.07 2.20
C CYS A 113 17.29 2.66 3.52
N GLY A 114 16.79 3.89 3.50
CA GLY A 114 16.26 4.56 4.69
C GLY A 114 15.05 3.84 5.28
N THR A 115 14.11 3.39 4.42
CA THR A 115 12.97 2.56 4.83
C THR A 115 13.44 1.25 5.46
N GLY A 116 14.49 0.63 4.91
CA GLY A 116 15.10 -0.57 5.47
C GLY A 116 15.61 -0.37 6.89
N LEU A 117 16.27 0.77 7.15
CA LEU A 117 16.75 1.13 8.48
C LEU A 117 15.63 1.49 9.46
N PHE A 118 14.50 2.00 8.96
CA PHE A 118 13.39 2.49 9.75
C PHE A 118 12.37 1.40 10.09
N LYS A 119 11.78 0.77 9.07
CA LYS A 119 10.54 -0.01 9.15
C LYS A 119 10.62 -1.20 10.11
N GLY A 120 11.61 -2.08 9.92
CA GLY A 120 11.77 -3.27 10.77
C GLY A 120 12.16 -2.90 12.20
N ASN A 121 13.06 -1.96 12.35
CA ASN A 121 13.62 -1.56 13.64
C ASN A 121 12.60 -0.83 14.52
N LEU A 122 11.70 -0.04 13.92
CA LEU A 122 10.60 0.58 14.66
C LEU A 122 9.63 -0.47 15.21
N GLN A 123 9.36 -1.55 14.45
CA GLN A 123 8.52 -2.65 14.90
C GLN A 123 9.15 -3.42 16.06
N VAL A 124 10.48 -3.60 16.06
CA VAL A 124 11.21 -4.21 17.17
C VAL A 124 11.09 -3.35 18.43
N LEU A 125 11.26 -2.02 18.32
CA LEU A 125 11.06 -1.12 19.46
C LEU A 125 9.65 -1.22 20.04
N VAL A 126 8.62 -1.33 19.20
CA VAL A 126 7.24 -1.59 19.66
C VAL A 126 7.16 -2.92 20.39
N GLY A 127 7.74 -4.00 19.83
CA GLY A 127 7.76 -5.31 20.46
C GLY A 127 8.40 -5.30 21.84
N ASN A 128 9.56 -4.66 21.97
CA ASN A 128 10.35 -4.60 23.21
C ASN A 128 9.63 -3.83 24.34
N LEU A 129 8.70 -2.91 24.03
CA LEU A 129 7.85 -2.26 25.05
C LEU A 129 6.98 -3.26 25.82
N TYR A 130 6.76 -4.46 25.26
CA TYR A 130 5.88 -5.50 25.81
C TYR A 130 6.65 -6.68 26.39
N ASP A 131 7.96 -6.57 26.51
CA ASP A 131 8.78 -7.53 27.28
C ASP A 131 8.61 -7.30 28.80
N ASP A 132 8.11 -6.13 29.21
CA ASP A 132 7.68 -5.84 30.58
C ASP A 132 6.43 -6.69 30.91
N PRO A 133 6.46 -7.51 32.00
CA PRO A 133 5.34 -8.35 32.43
C PRO A 133 4.01 -7.61 32.59
N ALA A 134 4.05 -6.30 32.93
CA ALA A 134 2.85 -5.47 33.08
C ALA A 134 2.08 -5.26 31.76
N TYR A 135 2.76 -5.38 30.62
CA TYR A 135 2.21 -5.13 29.29
C TYR A 135 2.14 -6.36 28.39
N GLN A 136 2.83 -7.45 28.73
CA GLN A 136 2.99 -8.63 27.89
C GLN A 136 1.66 -9.18 27.34
N ALA A 137 0.62 -9.27 28.18
CA ALA A 137 -0.72 -9.74 27.78
C ALA A 137 -1.42 -8.83 26.74
N LYS A 138 -0.91 -7.61 26.47
CA LYS A 138 -1.50 -6.63 25.55
C LYS A 138 -0.71 -6.51 24.24
N ARG A 139 0.31 -7.34 24.02
CA ARG A 139 1.22 -7.27 22.87
C ARG A 139 0.49 -7.39 21.52
N ASP A 140 -0.45 -8.32 21.39
CA ASP A 140 -1.22 -8.50 20.15
C ASP A 140 -2.09 -7.28 19.83
N ASN A 141 -2.71 -6.70 20.85
CA ASN A 141 -3.46 -5.45 20.71
C ASN A 141 -2.58 -4.28 20.31
N ALA A 142 -1.33 -4.24 20.76
CA ALA A 142 -0.38 -3.20 20.39
C ALA A 142 -0.03 -3.23 18.91
N PHE A 143 0.29 -4.40 18.38
CA PHE A 143 0.56 -4.55 16.95
C PHE A 143 -0.65 -4.22 16.09
N SER A 144 -1.86 -4.51 16.57
CA SER A 144 -3.10 -4.09 15.89
C SER A 144 -3.25 -2.56 15.85
N ILE A 145 -2.94 -1.85 16.95
CA ILE A 145 -2.94 -0.38 17.01
C ILE A 145 -1.87 0.18 16.08
N PHE A 146 -0.67 -0.39 16.11
CA PHE A 146 0.44 0.03 15.26
C PHE A 146 0.12 -0.16 13.76
N TYR A 147 -0.48 -1.28 13.38
CA TYR A 147 -0.92 -1.55 12.00
C TYR A 147 -2.05 -0.61 11.56
N MET A 148 -3.01 -0.34 12.44
CA MET A 148 -4.07 0.65 12.18
C MET A 148 -3.48 2.05 11.92
N ALA A 149 -2.47 2.45 12.69
CA ALA A 149 -1.78 3.73 12.51
C ALA A 149 -1.11 3.85 11.13
N ILE A 150 -0.53 2.76 10.59
CA ILE A 150 -0.01 2.69 9.21
C ILE A 150 -1.11 3.02 8.21
N ASN A 151 -2.26 2.36 8.34
CA ASN A 151 -3.36 2.48 7.39
C ASN A 151 -4.07 3.84 7.47
N ILE A 152 -4.10 4.48 8.64
CA ILE A 152 -4.56 5.86 8.77
C ILE A 152 -3.67 6.78 7.90
N GLY A 153 -2.34 6.68 8.01
CA GLY A 153 -1.44 7.45 7.15
C GLY A 153 -1.66 7.19 5.66
N ALA A 154 -1.78 5.92 5.28
CA ALA A 154 -2.01 5.51 3.90
C ALA A 154 -3.34 6.02 3.32
N MET A 155 -4.40 6.08 4.13
CA MET A 155 -5.74 6.51 3.70
C MET A 155 -5.79 7.99 3.29
N PHE A 156 -5.04 8.86 3.97
CA PHE A 156 -5.00 10.29 3.65
C PHE A 156 -4.05 10.64 2.50
N ALA A 157 -3.14 9.74 2.17
CA ALA A 157 -2.05 10.00 1.23
C ALA A 157 -2.52 10.30 -0.21
N PRO A 158 -3.44 9.53 -0.84
CA PRO A 158 -3.92 9.82 -2.20
C PRO A 158 -4.68 11.14 -2.29
N GLY A 159 -5.48 11.48 -1.27
CA GLY A 159 -6.17 12.76 -1.20
C GLY A 159 -5.21 13.95 -1.17
N MET A 160 -4.09 13.83 -0.46
CA MET A 160 -3.04 14.85 -0.44
C MET A 160 -2.34 14.93 -1.80
N ALA A 161 -2.02 13.79 -2.42
CA ALA A 161 -1.43 13.75 -3.75
C ALA A 161 -2.32 14.44 -4.79
N LYS A 162 -3.63 14.18 -4.75
CA LYS A 162 -4.63 14.85 -5.58
C LYS A 162 -4.66 16.37 -5.36
N TRP A 163 -4.74 16.78 -4.09
CA TRP A 163 -4.81 18.19 -3.74
C TRP A 163 -3.59 18.95 -4.27
N ILE A 164 -2.38 18.44 -4.06
CA ILE A 164 -1.14 19.03 -4.55
C ILE A 164 -1.14 19.10 -6.07
N THR A 165 -1.45 18.00 -6.76
CA THR A 165 -1.46 17.95 -8.23
C THR A 165 -2.39 19.00 -8.81
N ASN A 166 -3.63 19.06 -8.34
CA ASN A 166 -4.61 20.03 -8.81
C ASN A 166 -4.23 21.47 -8.47
N HIS A 167 -3.68 21.70 -7.26
CA HIS A 167 -3.28 23.04 -6.82
C HIS A 167 -2.20 23.63 -7.73
N PHE A 168 -1.17 22.87 -8.06
CA PHE A 168 -0.08 23.36 -8.91
C PHE A 168 -0.49 23.49 -10.38
N LEU A 169 -1.30 22.59 -10.92
CA LEU A 169 -1.82 22.72 -12.28
C LEU A 169 -2.74 23.93 -12.42
N ALA A 170 -3.60 24.18 -11.44
CA ALA A 170 -4.54 25.30 -11.47
C ALA A 170 -3.83 26.68 -11.47
N GLN A 171 -2.62 26.80 -10.94
CA GLN A 171 -1.84 28.05 -10.98
C GLN A 171 -1.50 28.49 -12.42
N ASP A 172 -1.38 27.52 -13.34
CA ASP A 172 -1.11 27.75 -14.74
C ASP A 172 -2.39 27.61 -15.62
N GLY A 173 -3.58 27.56 -15.00
CA GLY A 173 -4.86 27.40 -15.71
C GLY A 173 -5.06 26.00 -16.31
N LEU A 174 -4.24 25.00 -15.88
CA LEU A 174 -4.30 23.63 -16.39
C LEU A 174 -5.19 22.76 -15.50
N VAL A 175 -5.81 21.76 -16.12
CA VAL A 175 -6.59 20.73 -15.44
C VAL A 175 -5.92 19.37 -15.67
N TYR A 176 -5.92 18.52 -14.63
CA TYR A 176 -5.37 17.18 -14.76
C TYR A 176 -6.14 16.35 -15.81
N ASN A 177 -5.39 15.80 -16.75
CA ASN A 177 -5.90 14.80 -17.69
C ASN A 177 -4.82 13.71 -17.89
N GLY A 178 -5.16 12.46 -17.57
CA GLY A 178 -4.21 11.34 -17.60
C GLY A 178 -3.75 10.91 -18.99
N GLN A 179 -4.46 11.32 -20.05
CA GLN A 179 -4.12 11.00 -21.44
C GLN A 179 -3.08 11.96 -22.03
N ILE A 180 -3.09 13.22 -21.60
CA ILE A 180 -2.21 14.25 -22.17
C ILE A 180 -0.72 13.86 -22.13
N PRO A 181 -0.14 13.32 -21.03
CA PRO A 181 1.28 13.02 -21.01
C PRO A 181 1.72 12.07 -22.13
N ALA A 182 0.97 11.00 -22.37
CA ALA A 182 1.30 10.03 -23.41
C ALA A 182 1.17 10.65 -24.82
N LEU A 183 0.08 11.39 -25.07
CA LEU A 183 -0.15 12.08 -26.34
C LEU A 183 0.89 13.17 -26.59
N ALA A 184 1.25 13.93 -25.55
CA ALA A 184 2.23 15.00 -25.63
C ALA A 184 3.63 14.46 -25.95
N HIS A 185 4.08 13.39 -25.27
CA HIS A 185 5.35 12.72 -25.60
C HIS A 185 5.35 12.18 -27.03
N GLN A 186 4.26 11.54 -27.47
CA GLN A 186 4.14 11.04 -28.84
C GLN A 186 4.21 12.18 -29.86
N TYR A 187 3.56 13.32 -29.58
CA TYR A 187 3.63 14.48 -30.47
C TYR A 187 5.02 15.10 -30.51
N LEU A 188 5.71 15.21 -29.39
CA LEU A 188 7.08 15.76 -29.34
C LEU A 188 8.09 14.87 -30.08
N GLU A 189 7.86 13.54 -30.13
CA GLU A 189 8.71 12.61 -30.90
C GLU A 189 8.40 12.61 -32.39
N GLN A 190 7.11 12.64 -32.80
CA GLN A 190 6.67 12.38 -34.17
C GLN A 190 6.23 13.65 -34.91
N GLY A 191 5.91 14.73 -34.20
CA GLY A 191 5.42 15.95 -34.77
C GLY A 191 4.20 15.76 -35.69
N ALA A 192 4.28 16.29 -36.88
CA ALA A 192 3.20 16.15 -37.88
C ALA A 192 3.00 14.70 -38.42
N ASN A 193 3.91 13.78 -38.13
CA ASN A 193 3.79 12.37 -38.51
C ASN A 193 3.00 11.54 -37.49
N MET A 194 2.55 12.15 -36.40
CA MET A 194 1.67 11.53 -35.42
C MET A 194 0.36 11.08 -36.11
N PRO A 195 -0.17 9.87 -35.81
CA PRO A 195 -1.44 9.41 -36.39
C PRO A 195 -2.57 10.42 -36.15
N ALA A 196 -3.47 10.53 -37.12
CA ALA A 196 -4.48 11.58 -37.14
C ALA A 196 -5.42 11.58 -35.92
N GLU A 197 -5.79 10.39 -35.45
CA GLU A 197 -6.73 10.22 -34.33
C GLU A 197 -6.15 10.68 -33.00
N PRO A 198 -4.96 10.21 -32.52
CA PRO A 198 -4.33 10.74 -31.31
C PRO A 198 -3.95 12.23 -31.45
N LEU A 199 -3.56 12.70 -32.62
CA LEU A 199 -3.28 14.12 -32.87
C LEU A 199 -4.54 14.99 -32.67
N ALA A 200 -5.68 14.58 -33.25
CA ALA A 200 -6.95 15.27 -33.07
C ALA A 200 -7.37 15.30 -31.59
N LYS A 201 -7.16 14.21 -30.88
CA LYS A 201 -7.45 14.13 -29.44
C LYS A 201 -6.58 15.08 -28.61
N LEU A 202 -5.28 15.16 -28.90
CA LEU A 202 -4.39 16.11 -28.22
C LEU A 202 -4.80 17.55 -28.51
N GLN A 203 -5.17 17.86 -29.76
CA GLN A 203 -5.66 19.20 -30.14
C GLN A 203 -6.96 19.57 -29.41
N GLU A 204 -7.92 18.64 -29.33
CA GLU A 204 -9.16 18.85 -28.57
C GLU A 204 -8.89 19.15 -27.10
N LEU A 205 -8.02 18.36 -26.45
CA LEU A 205 -7.65 18.52 -25.04
C LEU A 205 -6.91 19.86 -24.82
N ALA A 206 -5.98 20.23 -25.71
CA ALA A 206 -5.27 21.49 -25.63
C ALA A 206 -6.24 22.69 -25.80
N ALA A 207 -7.16 22.63 -26.76
CA ALA A 207 -8.18 23.65 -26.97
C ALA A 207 -9.12 23.81 -25.77
N SER A 208 -9.49 22.71 -25.11
CA SER A 208 -10.33 22.73 -23.90
C SER A 208 -9.68 23.45 -22.71
N MET A 209 -8.35 23.58 -22.72
CA MET A 209 -7.56 24.35 -21.74
C MET A 209 -7.14 25.74 -22.24
N GLY A 210 -7.75 26.20 -23.35
CA GLY A 210 -7.49 27.52 -23.90
C GLY A 210 -6.18 27.66 -24.70
N ALA A 211 -5.50 26.54 -24.99
CA ALA A 211 -4.31 26.57 -25.85
C ALA A 211 -4.72 26.79 -27.33
N THR A 212 -4.49 27.99 -27.84
CA THR A 212 -4.77 28.39 -29.23
C THR A 212 -3.47 28.66 -29.96
N GLY A 213 -2.69 27.65 -30.33
CA GLY A 213 -1.42 27.92 -30.99
C GLY A 213 -0.51 26.71 -31.14
N ASP A 214 0.74 26.85 -30.73
CA ASP A 214 1.77 25.81 -30.85
C ASP A 214 1.49 24.63 -29.91
N LEU A 215 1.12 23.51 -30.53
CA LEU A 215 0.83 22.25 -29.78
C LEU A 215 2.09 21.66 -29.14
N ALA A 216 3.29 21.95 -29.69
CA ALA A 216 4.55 21.53 -29.08
C ALA A 216 4.79 22.29 -27.77
N ALA A 217 4.62 23.63 -27.81
CA ALA A 217 4.76 24.47 -26.62
C ALA A 217 3.73 24.07 -25.52
N PHE A 218 2.49 23.77 -25.90
CA PHE A 218 1.49 23.26 -24.96
C PHE A 218 1.94 21.92 -24.35
N SER A 219 2.41 20.97 -25.16
CA SER A 219 2.83 19.65 -24.73
C SER A 219 4.00 19.72 -23.74
N GLU A 220 5.03 20.48 -24.06
CA GLU A 220 6.18 20.71 -23.17
C GLU A 220 5.74 21.37 -21.86
N HIS A 221 4.93 22.41 -21.92
CA HIS A 221 4.43 23.14 -20.76
C HIS A 221 3.59 22.22 -19.84
N TYR A 222 2.68 21.44 -20.40
CA TYR A 222 1.85 20.53 -19.62
C TYR A 222 2.68 19.45 -18.92
N ILE A 223 3.64 18.81 -19.62
CA ILE A 223 4.55 17.81 -19.05
C ILE A 223 5.39 18.44 -17.91
N GLU A 224 5.94 19.63 -18.12
CA GLU A 224 6.74 20.34 -17.11
C GLU A 224 5.91 20.63 -15.87
N LYS A 225 4.72 21.21 -16.02
CA LYS A 225 3.87 21.60 -14.88
C LYS A 225 3.32 20.40 -14.13
N LEU A 226 2.87 19.36 -14.82
CA LEU A 226 2.43 18.14 -14.19
C LEU A 226 3.58 17.42 -13.46
N SER A 227 4.77 17.37 -14.08
CA SER A 227 5.96 16.79 -13.44
C SER A 227 6.35 17.57 -12.18
N THR A 228 6.30 18.92 -12.24
CA THR A 228 6.56 19.79 -11.09
C THR A 228 5.52 19.56 -9.98
N ALA A 229 4.24 19.43 -10.34
CA ALA A 229 3.19 19.11 -9.37
C ALA A 229 3.46 17.79 -8.62
N TYR A 230 3.94 16.76 -9.35
CA TYR A 230 4.36 15.50 -8.72
C TYR A 230 5.61 15.65 -7.85
N ASN A 231 6.61 16.44 -8.28
CA ASN A 231 7.76 16.75 -7.44
C ASN A 231 7.34 17.41 -6.12
N MET A 232 6.37 18.32 -6.15
CA MET A 232 5.80 18.93 -4.94
C MET A 232 5.06 17.90 -4.08
N GLY A 233 4.39 16.92 -4.69
CA GLY A 233 3.80 15.78 -3.99
C GLY A 233 4.86 14.97 -3.20
N PHE A 234 6.05 14.77 -3.78
CA PHE A 234 7.18 14.15 -3.06
C PHE A 234 7.72 15.06 -1.94
N GLY A 235 7.64 16.37 -2.12
CA GLY A 235 7.98 17.36 -1.07
C GLY A 235 7.10 17.24 0.18
N VAL A 236 5.84 16.84 0.02
CA VAL A 236 4.95 16.55 1.16
C VAL A 236 5.51 15.42 2.03
N ALA A 237 6.15 14.41 1.43
CA ALA A 237 6.80 13.35 2.18
C ALA A 237 7.96 13.88 3.06
N CYS A 238 8.70 14.90 2.60
CA CYS A 238 9.72 15.55 3.42
C CYS A 238 9.11 16.17 4.67
N ILE A 239 8.02 16.93 4.51
CA ILE A 239 7.33 17.58 5.64
C ILE A 239 6.83 16.53 6.62
N SER A 240 6.20 15.48 6.14
CA SER A 240 5.67 14.41 6.99
C SER A 240 6.76 13.65 7.73
N LEU A 241 7.93 13.44 7.12
CA LEU A 241 9.10 12.84 7.77
C LEU A 241 9.70 13.75 8.85
N VAL A 242 9.74 15.07 8.62
CA VAL A 242 10.15 16.03 9.66
C VAL A 242 9.21 15.94 10.86
N VAL A 243 7.89 15.93 10.64
CA VAL A 243 6.90 15.75 11.71
C VAL A 243 7.08 14.41 12.42
N SER A 244 7.27 13.31 11.66
CA SER A 244 7.56 11.98 12.19
C SER A 244 8.81 11.99 13.09
N TYR A 245 9.88 12.64 12.64
CA TYR A 245 11.12 12.79 13.40
C TYR A 245 10.92 13.58 14.69
N LEU A 246 10.22 14.71 14.63
CA LEU A 246 9.94 15.55 15.80
C LEU A 246 9.13 14.77 16.84
N ILE A 247 8.14 13.99 16.43
CA ILE A 247 7.38 13.10 17.31
C ILE A 247 8.31 12.04 17.92
N TYR A 248 9.11 11.37 17.09
CA TYR A 248 10.01 10.32 17.54
C TYR A 248 11.02 10.82 18.59
N VAL A 249 11.66 11.96 18.34
CA VAL A 249 12.64 12.55 19.26
C VAL A 249 11.97 13.16 20.49
N GLY A 250 10.88 13.91 20.31
CA GLY A 250 10.15 14.58 21.40
C GLY A 250 9.62 13.61 22.44
N PHE A 251 9.18 12.45 22.02
CA PHE A 251 8.65 11.41 22.92
C PHE A 251 9.64 10.28 23.22
N ARG A 252 10.91 10.41 22.86
CA ARG A 252 11.94 9.36 23.03
C ARG A 252 12.03 8.83 24.45
N LYS A 253 11.81 9.66 25.46
CA LYS A 253 11.83 9.24 26.88
C LYS A 253 10.82 8.14 27.19
N THR A 254 9.72 8.05 26.44
CA THR A 254 8.64 7.07 26.69
C THR A 254 8.96 5.66 26.19
N PHE A 255 9.97 5.48 25.34
CA PHE A 255 10.36 4.18 24.75
C PHE A 255 11.87 3.93 24.74
N LYS A 256 12.69 4.82 25.30
CA LYS A 256 14.15 4.65 25.33
C LYS A 256 14.58 3.36 26.04
N HIS A 257 13.84 2.90 27.02
CA HIS A 257 14.11 1.65 27.76
C HIS A 257 13.89 0.40 26.89
N ALA A 258 13.12 0.49 25.82
CA ALA A 258 12.89 -0.59 24.86
C ALA A 258 13.97 -0.67 23.76
N ASP A 259 14.92 0.28 23.71
CA ASP A 259 16.03 0.29 22.74
C ASP A 259 17.15 -0.67 23.21
N VAL A 260 16.83 -1.95 23.23
CA VAL A 260 17.70 -3.05 23.70
C VAL A 260 18.02 -3.94 22.50
N THR A 261 19.31 -4.21 22.26
CA THR A 261 19.75 -5.08 21.16
C THR A 261 19.45 -6.56 21.45
N ALA A 262 19.35 -7.37 20.40
CA ALA A 262 19.12 -8.82 20.54
C ALA A 262 20.18 -9.51 21.44
N LYS A 263 21.45 -9.04 21.39
CA LYS A 263 22.52 -9.53 22.24
C LYS A 263 22.29 -9.21 23.73
N GLN A 264 21.81 -8.00 24.02
CA GLN A 264 21.47 -7.57 25.39
C GLN A 264 20.26 -8.35 25.92
N GLN A 265 19.28 -8.59 25.07
CA GLN A 265 18.08 -9.36 25.40
C GLN A 265 18.44 -10.83 25.68
N ALA A 266 19.23 -11.46 24.82
CA ALA A 266 19.71 -12.84 25.03
C ALA A 266 20.56 -12.99 26.32
N ALA A 267 21.37 -11.99 26.65
CA ALA A 267 22.13 -11.97 27.91
C ALA A 267 21.21 -11.88 29.14
N ALA A 268 20.15 -11.07 29.07
CA ALA A 268 19.15 -10.95 30.13
C ALA A 268 18.33 -12.23 30.31
N GLU A 269 17.91 -12.88 29.22
CA GLU A 269 17.20 -14.17 29.22
C GLU A 269 18.06 -15.29 29.80
N SER A 270 19.35 -15.34 29.43
CA SER A 270 20.32 -16.28 29.99
C SER A 270 20.52 -16.08 31.52
N ALA A 271 20.60 -14.82 31.94
CA ALA A 271 20.70 -14.49 33.37
C ALA A 271 19.42 -14.83 34.15
N ALA A 272 18.26 -14.79 33.47
CA ALA A 272 16.96 -15.17 34.05
C ALA A 272 16.70 -16.72 34.02
N GLY A 273 17.63 -17.52 33.49
CA GLY A 273 17.49 -18.97 33.42
C GLY A 273 16.45 -19.47 32.41
N VAL A 274 16.10 -18.64 31.40
CA VAL A 274 15.17 -19.03 30.34
C VAL A 274 15.91 -19.95 29.36
N HIS A 275 15.59 -21.25 29.39
CA HIS A 275 16.10 -22.22 28.43
C HIS A 275 15.08 -22.47 27.32
N HIS A 276 15.45 -22.20 26.09
CA HIS A 276 14.66 -22.62 24.93
C HIS A 276 14.78 -24.12 24.69
N THR A 277 13.66 -24.80 24.49
CA THR A 277 13.63 -26.22 24.15
C THR A 277 14.32 -26.44 22.80
N GLU A 278 15.40 -27.22 22.77
CA GLU A 278 16.10 -27.56 21.53
C GLU A 278 15.24 -28.49 20.67
N LEU A 279 14.98 -28.08 19.43
CA LEU A 279 14.30 -28.91 18.43
C LEU A 279 15.28 -29.92 17.83
N THR A 280 14.80 -31.13 17.56
CA THR A 280 15.59 -32.11 16.80
C THR A 280 15.88 -31.59 15.37
N PRO A 281 16.99 -32.07 14.73
CA PRO A 281 17.28 -31.69 13.35
C PRO A 281 16.14 -31.99 12.37
N ALA A 282 15.39 -33.08 12.59
CA ALA A 282 14.24 -33.47 11.78
C ALA A 282 13.07 -32.48 11.94
N GLN A 283 12.76 -32.06 13.15
CA GLN A 283 11.73 -31.05 13.45
C GLN A 283 12.11 -29.69 12.86
N THR A 284 13.38 -29.29 13.03
CA THR A 284 13.92 -28.05 12.45
C THR A 284 13.76 -28.03 10.92
N LYS A 285 14.13 -29.13 10.25
CA LYS A 285 13.97 -29.27 8.78
C LYS A 285 12.50 -29.23 8.37
N SER A 286 11.62 -29.91 9.08
CA SER A 286 10.18 -29.92 8.78
C SER A 286 9.58 -28.51 8.87
N ARG A 287 9.87 -27.77 9.94
CA ARG A 287 9.39 -26.39 10.17
C ARG A 287 9.91 -25.40 9.11
N ILE A 288 11.20 -25.45 8.79
CA ILE A 288 11.79 -24.60 7.73
C ILE A 288 11.15 -24.93 6.39
N THR A 289 10.96 -26.21 6.05
CA THR A 289 10.31 -26.59 4.80
C THR A 289 8.87 -26.07 4.72
N ALA A 290 8.09 -26.18 5.80
CA ALA A 290 6.73 -25.64 5.85
C ALA A 290 6.70 -24.13 5.61
N LEU A 291 7.63 -23.38 6.20
CA LEU A 291 7.76 -21.93 5.99
C LEU A 291 8.09 -21.59 4.53
N LEU A 292 9.08 -22.25 3.93
CA LEU A 292 9.47 -22.02 2.55
C LEU A 292 8.32 -22.31 1.55
N LEU A 293 7.51 -23.33 1.82
CA LEU A 293 6.33 -23.65 1.01
C LEU A 293 5.24 -22.55 1.10
N VAL A 294 5.03 -21.98 2.29
CA VAL A 294 4.13 -20.84 2.48
C VAL A 294 4.69 -19.59 1.80
N PHE A 295 6.00 -19.35 1.88
CA PHE A 295 6.64 -18.20 1.21
C PHE A 295 6.46 -18.25 -0.31
N ALA A 296 6.51 -19.44 -0.92
CA ALA A 296 6.24 -19.60 -2.35
C ALA A 296 4.83 -19.13 -2.74
N VAL A 297 3.82 -19.40 -1.90
CA VAL A 297 2.44 -18.92 -2.12
C VAL A 297 2.34 -17.40 -1.95
N VAL A 298 3.01 -16.86 -0.95
CA VAL A 298 2.98 -15.43 -0.62
C VAL A 298 3.57 -14.56 -1.74
N ILE A 299 4.54 -15.06 -2.49
CA ILE A 299 5.09 -14.37 -3.67
C ILE A 299 3.97 -13.99 -4.65
N PHE A 300 3.11 -14.95 -5.01
CA PHE A 300 2.02 -14.72 -5.96
C PHE A 300 0.94 -13.79 -5.41
N PHE A 301 0.69 -13.84 -4.10
CA PHE A 301 -0.23 -12.89 -3.48
C PHE A 301 0.25 -11.45 -3.62
N TRP A 302 1.50 -11.17 -3.26
CA TRP A 302 2.04 -9.82 -3.32
C TRP A 302 2.22 -9.32 -4.75
N MET A 303 2.54 -10.21 -5.69
CA MET A 303 2.53 -9.89 -7.11
C MET A 303 1.14 -9.42 -7.59
N ALA A 304 0.09 -10.10 -7.16
CA ALA A 304 -1.28 -9.75 -7.49
C ALA A 304 -1.73 -8.48 -6.75
N PHE A 305 -1.47 -8.38 -5.46
CA PHE A 305 -1.93 -7.28 -4.62
C PHE A 305 -1.33 -5.92 -5.00
N HIS A 306 -0.02 -5.87 -5.31
CA HIS A 306 0.64 -4.61 -5.67
C HIS A 306 0.35 -4.13 -7.10
N GLN A 307 -0.56 -4.78 -7.83
CA GLN A 307 -1.14 -4.18 -9.03
C GLN A 307 -1.91 -2.89 -8.74
N ASN A 308 -2.28 -2.65 -7.47
CA ASN A 308 -3.00 -1.44 -7.03
C ASN A 308 -2.24 -0.14 -7.36
N GLY A 309 -0.94 -0.10 -7.26
CA GLY A 309 -0.08 1.04 -7.61
C GLY A 309 0.48 0.98 -9.05
N SER A 310 0.08 0.01 -9.85
CA SER A 310 0.58 -0.27 -11.19
C SER A 310 -0.57 -0.41 -12.19
N THR A 311 -0.83 -1.61 -12.69
CA THR A 311 -1.82 -1.84 -13.74
C THR A 311 -3.26 -1.47 -13.36
N MET A 312 -3.65 -1.58 -12.09
CA MET A 312 -4.95 -1.07 -11.63
C MET A 312 -5.03 0.46 -11.68
N THR A 313 -3.91 1.16 -11.45
CA THR A 313 -3.84 2.63 -11.64
C THR A 313 -3.95 3.00 -13.11
N PHE A 314 -3.34 2.22 -14.02
CA PHE A 314 -3.51 2.41 -15.46
C PHE A 314 -4.95 2.12 -15.90
N PHE A 315 -5.57 1.07 -15.36
CA PHE A 315 -6.99 0.79 -15.61
C PHE A 315 -7.88 1.95 -15.15
N ALA A 316 -7.60 2.53 -13.99
CA ALA A 316 -8.31 3.71 -13.49
C ALA A 316 -8.15 4.91 -14.43
N ARG A 317 -6.96 5.10 -15.02
CA ARG A 317 -6.65 6.20 -15.93
C ARG A 317 -7.34 6.05 -17.29
N ASP A 318 -7.26 4.84 -17.86
CA ASP A 318 -7.56 4.62 -19.27
C ASP A 318 -8.98 4.10 -19.53
N TYR A 319 -9.61 3.45 -18.53
CA TYR A 319 -10.85 2.70 -18.73
C TYR A 319 -11.97 3.06 -17.76
N THR A 320 -11.71 3.89 -16.73
CA THR A 320 -12.79 4.34 -15.84
C THR A 320 -13.18 5.79 -16.12
N THR A 321 -14.46 6.10 -15.93
CA THR A 321 -14.92 7.48 -16.06
C THR A 321 -14.19 8.37 -15.05
N SER A 322 -13.73 9.53 -15.53
CA SER A 322 -12.98 10.52 -14.71
C SER A 322 -13.88 11.35 -13.79
N GLU A 323 -15.19 11.16 -13.86
CA GLU A 323 -16.18 11.87 -13.07
C GLU A 323 -17.06 10.88 -12.31
N ALA A 324 -17.20 11.08 -11.01
CA ALA A 324 -18.09 10.31 -10.16
C ALA A 324 -19.37 11.10 -9.85
N THR A 325 -20.51 10.44 -10.00
CA THR A 325 -21.84 11.02 -9.76
C THR A 325 -22.58 10.26 -8.67
N GLY A 326 -23.70 10.80 -8.21
CA GLY A 326 -24.59 10.16 -7.25
C GLY A 326 -23.88 9.77 -5.95
N ILE A 327 -24.16 8.58 -5.43
CA ILE A 327 -23.55 8.13 -4.17
C ILE A 327 -22.06 7.80 -4.32
N THR A 328 -21.62 7.39 -5.52
CA THR A 328 -20.23 7.00 -5.78
C THR A 328 -19.27 8.16 -5.53
N ARG A 329 -19.66 9.41 -5.82
CA ARG A 329 -18.83 10.60 -5.58
C ARG A 329 -18.43 10.76 -4.11
N MET A 330 -19.27 10.27 -3.19
CA MET A 330 -18.99 10.35 -1.75
C MET A 330 -17.76 9.54 -1.34
N GLY A 331 -17.44 8.47 -2.06
CA GLY A 331 -16.27 7.63 -1.81
C GLY A 331 -14.95 8.29 -2.17
N PHE A 332 -14.95 9.36 -2.96
CA PHE A 332 -13.74 10.07 -3.39
C PHE A 332 -13.40 11.31 -2.55
N ASP A 333 -14.09 11.48 -1.44
CA ASP A 333 -13.78 12.49 -0.42
C ASP A 333 -13.37 11.81 0.89
N ILE A 334 -12.17 12.12 1.35
CA ILE A 334 -11.55 11.49 2.53
C ILE A 334 -12.37 11.70 3.82
N LEU A 335 -13.02 12.87 3.97
CA LEU A 335 -13.83 13.14 5.16
C LEU A 335 -15.06 12.24 5.21
N ASN A 336 -15.65 11.95 4.04
CA ASN A 336 -16.78 11.03 3.94
C ASN A 336 -16.34 9.60 4.32
N LEU A 337 -15.17 9.15 3.87
CA LEU A 337 -14.61 7.86 4.25
C LEU A 337 -14.37 7.79 5.77
N VAL A 338 -13.83 8.84 6.38
CA VAL A 338 -13.67 8.93 7.84
C VAL A 338 -15.01 8.84 8.55
N LEU A 339 -16.05 9.54 8.08
CA LEU A 339 -17.39 9.48 8.66
C LEU A 339 -17.99 8.07 8.55
N VAL A 340 -17.77 7.37 7.44
CA VAL A 340 -18.19 5.96 7.30
C VAL A 340 -17.47 5.09 8.34
N LEU A 341 -16.14 5.27 8.54
CA LEU A 341 -15.41 4.54 9.57
C LEU A 341 -15.94 4.83 10.97
N VAL A 342 -16.21 6.09 11.30
CA VAL A 342 -16.81 6.49 12.58
C VAL A 342 -18.16 5.77 12.78
N GLY A 343 -18.98 5.69 11.73
CA GLY A 343 -20.24 4.92 11.74
C GLY A 343 -20.02 3.43 11.99
N VAL A 344 -19.06 2.81 11.26
CA VAL A 344 -18.72 1.38 11.44
C VAL A 344 -18.29 1.09 12.88
N TYR A 345 -17.39 1.92 13.44
CA TYR A 345 -16.93 1.76 14.82
C TYR A 345 -18.04 2.08 15.84
N GLY A 346 -18.98 2.96 15.51
CA GLY A 346 -20.19 3.18 16.28
C GLY A 346 -21.03 1.90 16.38
N ILE A 347 -21.30 1.23 15.25
CA ILE A 347 -22.03 -0.05 15.22
C ILE A 347 -21.27 -1.12 16.01
N VAL A 348 -19.99 -1.30 15.75
CA VAL A 348 -19.16 -2.30 16.43
C VAL A 348 -19.13 -2.03 17.94
N GLY A 349 -18.96 -0.78 18.35
CA GLY A 349 -19.00 -0.38 19.76
C GLY A 349 -20.33 -0.66 20.44
N PHE A 350 -21.45 -0.49 19.73
CA PHE A 350 -22.79 -0.82 20.24
C PHE A 350 -22.92 -2.30 20.58
N PHE A 351 -22.49 -3.19 19.68
CA PHE A 351 -22.56 -4.64 19.91
C PHE A 351 -21.52 -5.16 20.90
N GLN A 352 -20.36 -4.52 21.03
CA GLN A 352 -19.30 -4.92 21.96
C GLN A 352 -19.44 -4.34 23.37
N SER A 353 -20.34 -3.37 23.58
CA SER A 353 -20.50 -2.74 24.89
C SER A 353 -21.44 -3.53 25.79
N ASP A 354 -20.96 -3.89 26.98
CA ASP A 354 -21.79 -4.54 28.02
C ASP A 354 -22.63 -3.53 28.81
N LYS A 355 -22.19 -2.25 28.85
CA LYS A 355 -22.85 -1.19 29.64
C LYS A 355 -23.82 -0.39 28.78
N SER A 356 -25.02 -0.13 29.29
CA SER A 356 -26.05 0.69 28.62
C SER A 356 -25.52 2.06 28.17
N ARG A 357 -24.71 2.72 29.01
CA ARG A 357 -24.08 4.00 28.66
C ARG A 357 -23.19 3.89 27.41
N GLY A 358 -22.43 2.79 27.28
CA GLY A 358 -21.58 2.56 26.12
C GLY A 358 -22.41 2.34 24.84
N LYS A 359 -23.52 1.59 24.93
CA LYS A 359 -24.46 1.39 23.81
C LYS A 359 -25.09 2.71 23.37
N ILE A 360 -25.52 3.54 24.31
CA ILE A 360 -26.10 4.86 24.00
C ILE A 360 -25.09 5.76 23.29
N ILE A 361 -23.85 5.87 23.82
CA ILE A 361 -22.79 6.67 23.18
C ILE A 361 -22.52 6.16 21.77
N SER A 362 -22.40 4.87 21.58
CA SER A 362 -22.15 4.25 20.28
C SER A 362 -23.29 4.50 19.28
N ALA A 363 -24.53 4.42 19.72
CA ALA A 363 -25.70 4.75 18.91
C ALA A 363 -25.73 6.24 18.52
N VAL A 364 -25.41 7.14 19.45
CA VAL A 364 -25.33 8.59 19.17
C VAL A 364 -24.21 8.88 18.16
N VAL A 365 -23.03 8.26 18.32
CA VAL A 365 -21.90 8.41 17.37
C VAL A 365 -22.31 7.92 15.98
N PHE A 366 -22.97 6.78 15.89
CA PHE A 366 -23.47 6.25 14.62
C PHE A 366 -24.48 7.20 13.96
N ALA A 367 -25.49 7.66 14.70
CA ALA A 367 -26.50 8.58 14.20
C ALA A 367 -25.90 9.93 13.77
N ALA A 368 -24.93 10.45 14.52
CA ALA A 368 -24.22 11.68 14.17
C ALA A 368 -23.40 11.51 12.88
N ALA A 369 -22.72 10.37 12.71
CA ALA A 369 -21.98 10.06 11.50
C ALA A 369 -22.90 9.98 10.27
N LEU A 370 -24.07 9.32 10.38
CA LEU A 370 -25.08 9.26 9.32
C LEU A 370 -25.65 10.65 8.98
N GLY A 371 -25.96 11.45 9.99
CA GLY A 371 -26.44 12.82 9.79
C GLY A 371 -25.41 13.70 9.07
N ALA A 372 -24.13 13.57 9.48
CA ALA A 372 -23.04 14.27 8.82
C ALA A 372 -22.83 13.80 7.36
N LEU A 373 -22.91 12.49 7.08
CA LEU A 373 -22.85 11.95 5.73
C LEU A 373 -24.00 12.43 4.86
N PHE A 374 -25.21 12.49 5.39
CA PHE A 374 -26.36 13.03 4.69
C PHE A 374 -26.16 14.51 4.35
N TYR A 375 -25.73 15.32 5.32
CA TYR A 375 -25.38 16.73 5.08
C TYR A 375 -24.29 16.86 4.01
N ARG A 376 -23.21 16.08 4.11
CA ARG A 376 -22.13 16.06 3.11
C ARG A 376 -22.65 15.70 1.73
N TYR A 377 -23.58 14.74 1.61
CA TYR A 377 -24.20 14.38 0.34
C TYR A 377 -24.91 15.56 -0.33
N THR A 378 -25.55 16.43 0.45
CA THR A 378 -26.27 17.59 -0.10
C THR A 378 -25.36 18.73 -0.57
N ILE A 379 -24.15 18.86 0.02
CA ILE A 379 -23.22 19.96 -0.29
C ILE A 379 -22.06 19.56 -1.21
N THR A 380 -21.81 18.26 -1.39
CA THR A 380 -20.74 17.78 -2.29
C THR A 380 -21.16 18.03 -3.74
N PRO A 381 -20.30 18.65 -4.57
CA PRO A 381 -20.59 18.84 -6.00
C PRO A 381 -20.97 17.52 -6.70
N ASP A 382 -21.78 17.62 -7.73
CA ASP A 382 -22.19 16.50 -8.59
C ASP A 382 -22.11 16.97 -10.04
N PRO A 383 -21.12 16.49 -10.83
CA PRO A 383 -20.12 15.44 -10.56
C PRO A 383 -18.90 15.91 -9.74
N VAL A 384 -18.10 14.93 -9.26
CA VAL A 384 -16.76 15.13 -8.69
C VAL A 384 -15.72 14.54 -9.65
N HIS A 385 -14.72 15.33 -10.00
CA HIS A 385 -13.58 14.87 -10.79
C HIS A 385 -12.65 13.99 -9.94
N ILE A 386 -12.23 12.85 -10.48
CA ILE A 386 -11.38 11.86 -9.82
C ILE A 386 -10.07 11.63 -10.57
N LEU A 387 -9.00 11.43 -9.81
CA LEU A 387 -7.70 11.04 -10.32
C LEU A 387 -7.50 9.52 -10.18
N PRO A 388 -6.68 8.90 -11.04
CA PRO A 388 -6.33 7.46 -10.92
C PRO A 388 -5.75 7.09 -9.55
N SER A 389 -5.01 8.01 -8.93
CA SER A 389 -4.43 7.84 -7.60
C SER A 389 -5.47 7.76 -6.47
N ASP A 390 -6.66 8.33 -6.65
CA ASP A 390 -7.71 8.36 -5.61
C ASP A 390 -8.19 6.95 -5.24
N PHE A 391 -8.13 6.00 -6.17
CA PHE A 391 -8.53 4.62 -5.89
C PHE A 391 -7.66 3.94 -4.83
N GLN A 392 -6.42 4.36 -4.67
CA GLN A 392 -5.50 3.75 -3.70
C GLN A 392 -5.93 3.99 -2.24
N GLN A 393 -6.77 4.99 -1.96
CA GLN A 393 -7.33 5.23 -0.62
C GLN A 393 -8.30 4.12 -0.16
N PHE A 394 -8.90 3.37 -1.08
CA PHE A 394 -9.89 2.35 -0.73
C PHE A 394 -9.28 1.16 0.01
N ASN A 395 -8.07 0.73 -0.33
CA ASN A 395 -7.44 -0.37 0.41
C ASN A 395 -7.26 -0.03 1.91
N PRO A 396 -6.54 1.03 2.32
CA PRO A 396 -6.39 1.35 3.75
C PRO A 396 -7.73 1.69 4.42
N PHE A 397 -8.68 2.30 3.72
CA PHE A 397 -10.03 2.51 4.21
C PHE A 397 -10.71 1.19 4.57
N TYR A 398 -10.69 0.21 3.66
CA TYR A 398 -11.26 -1.10 3.92
C TYR A 398 -10.49 -1.89 4.97
N VAL A 399 -9.16 -1.77 5.06
CA VAL A 399 -8.39 -2.39 6.15
C VAL A 399 -8.90 -1.90 7.50
N VAL A 400 -9.04 -0.59 7.68
CA VAL A 400 -9.52 -0.01 8.94
C VAL A 400 -10.97 -0.41 9.22
N GLY A 401 -11.85 -0.39 8.22
CA GLY A 401 -13.28 -0.69 8.36
C GLY A 401 -13.59 -2.18 8.54
N LEU A 402 -12.88 -3.06 7.83
CA LEU A 402 -13.14 -4.51 7.86
C LEU A 402 -12.40 -5.24 9.00
N THR A 403 -11.33 -4.66 9.55
CA THR A 403 -10.57 -5.31 10.64
C THR A 403 -11.46 -5.69 11.83
N PRO A 404 -12.30 -4.82 12.41
CA PRO A 404 -13.15 -5.21 13.53
C PRO A 404 -14.19 -6.28 13.14
N ILE A 405 -14.65 -6.28 11.90
CA ILE A 405 -15.60 -7.27 11.37
C ILE A 405 -14.90 -8.63 11.22
N SER A 406 -13.72 -8.66 10.62
CA SER A 406 -12.89 -9.86 10.47
C SER A 406 -12.56 -10.48 11.82
N VAL A 407 -12.10 -9.67 12.79
CA VAL A 407 -11.83 -10.11 14.16
C VAL A 407 -13.08 -10.69 14.83
N ALA A 408 -14.24 -10.06 14.68
CA ALA A 408 -15.49 -10.56 15.24
C ALA A 408 -15.88 -11.93 14.64
N ILE A 409 -15.76 -12.10 13.32
CA ILE A 409 -16.04 -13.37 12.62
C ILE A 409 -15.13 -14.48 13.15
N PHE A 410 -13.80 -14.26 13.17
CA PHE A 410 -12.86 -15.30 13.60
C PHE A 410 -12.95 -15.59 15.10
N THR A 411 -13.22 -14.59 15.94
CA THR A 411 -13.50 -14.80 17.37
C THR A 411 -14.75 -15.65 17.57
N ALA A 412 -15.81 -15.42 16.80
CA ALA A 412 -17.04 -16.23 16.88
C ALA A 412 -16.79 -17.67 16.41
N LEU A 413 -15.97 -17.87 15.37
CA LEU A 413 -15.57 -19.20 14.91
C LEU A 413 -14.68 -19.91 15.94
N ALA A 414 -13.74 -19.20 16.57
CA ALA A 414 -12.88 -19.73 17.62
C ALA A 414 -13.69 -20.21 18.83
N ARG A 415 -14.69 -19.45 19.27
CA ARG A 415 -15.60 -19.84 20.35
C ARG A 415 -16.35 -21.15 20.05
N LYS A 416 -16.56 -21.47 18.77
CA LYS A 416 -17.22 -22.69 18.30
C LYS A 416 -16.22 -23.82 17.98
N GLY A 417 -14.92 -23.61 18.22
CA GLY A 417 -13.87 -24.56 17.84
C GLY A 417 -13.72 -24.79 16.33
N LYS A 418 -14.19 -23.84 15.51
CA LYS A 418 -14.22 -23.91 14.04
C LYS A 418 -13.32 -22.88 13.36
N GLU A 419 -12.44 -22.23 14.12
CA GLU A 419 -11.52 -21.25 13.52
C GLU A 419 -10.53 -21.97 12.60
N PRO A 420 -10.40 -21.53 11.33
CA PRO A 420 -9.42 -22.10 10.42
C PRO A 420 -7.99 -21.85 10.89
N SER A 421 -7.08 -22.81 10.66
CA SER A 421 -5.65 -22.62 10.91
C SER A 421 -5.06 -21.47 10.06
N ALA A 422 -3.92 -20.93 10.48
CA ALA A 422 -3.27 -19.85 9.74
C ALA A 422 -3.00 -20.22 8.27
N PRO A 423 -2.46 -21.40 7.92
CA PRO A 423 -2.32 -21.81 6.52
C PRO A 423 -3.64 -21.88 5.75
N ARG A 424 -4.74 -22.31 6.40
CA ARG A 424 -6.07 -22.34 5.77
C ARG A 424 -6.56 -20.93 5.46
N LYS A 425 -6.37 -19.97 6.36
CA LYS A 425 -6.73 -18.56 6.12
C LYS A 425 -5.93 -17.99 4.94
N ILE A 426 -4.63 -18.32 4.83
CA ILE A 426 -3.79 -17.93 3.69
C ILE A 426 -4.36 -18.50 2.37
N GLY A 427 -4.68 -19.80 2.34
CA GLY A 427 -5.29 -20.44 1.16
C GLY A 427 -6.64 -19.82 0.77
N MET A 428 -7.50 -19.52 1.75
CA MET A 428 -8.76 -18.80 1.52
C MET A 428 -8.50 -17.39 0.97
N GLY A 429 -7.49 -16.67 1.48
CA GLY A 429 -7.08 -15.37 0.97
C GLY A 429 -6.71 -15.41 -0.51
N MET A 430 -6.02 -16.47 -0.97
CA MET A 430 -5.70 -16.65 -2.40
C MET A 430 -6.95 -16.84 -3.27
N ILE A 431 -7.95 -17.60 -2.81
CA ILE A 431 -9.22 -17.77 -3.53
C ILE A 431 -9.97 -16.43 -3.62
N ILE A 432 -10.00 -15.67 -2.53
CA ILE A 432 -10.67 -14.37 -2.49
C ILE A 432 -9.92 -13.36 -3.38
N ALA A 433 -8.59 -13.40 -3.43
CA ALA A 433 -7.82 -12.56 -4.35
C ALA A 433 -8.15 -12.88 -5.81
N ALA A 434 -8.27 -14.15 -6.17
CA ALA A 434 -8.73 -14.57 -7.49
C ALA A 434 -10.13 -14.02 -7.81
N ALA A 435 -11.07 -14.04 -6.85
CA ALA A 435 -12.40 -13.45 -6.99
C ALA A 435 -12.33 -11.92 -7.19
N GLY A 436 -11.40 -11.23 -6.54
CA GLY A 436 -11.17 -9.80 -6.76
C GLY A 436 -10.76 -9.49 -8.21
N PHE A 437 -9.84 -10.25 -8.78
CA PHE A 437 -9.43 -10.07 -10.19
C PHE A 437 -10.48 -10.56 -11.18
N LEU A 438 -11.37 -11.50 -10.80
CA LEU A 438 -12.51 -11.87 -11.62
C LEU A 438 -13.45 -10.68 -11.87
N ILE A 439 -13.63 -9.80 -10.88
CA ILE A 439 -14.40 -8.55 -11.04
C ILE A 439 -13.81 -7.68 -12.17
N LEU A 440 -12.48 -7.47 -12.18
CA LEU A 440 -11.81 -6.70 -13.24
C LEU A 440 -11.83 -7.44 -14.58
N THR A 441 -11.72 -8.76 -14.58
CA THR A 441 -11.86 -9.57 -15.81
C THR A 441 -13.22 -9.35 -16.46
N VAL A 442 -14.30 -9.42 -15.66
CA VAL A 442 -15.66 -9.18 -16.15
C VAL A 442 -15.83 -7.75 -16.63
N ALA A 443 -15.32 -6.77 -15.89
CA ALA A 443 -15.36 -5.36 -16.28
C ALA A 443 -14.61 -5.06 -17.59
N SER A 444 -13.66 -5.93 -17.96
CA SER A 444 -12.79 -5.73 -19.13
C SER A 444 -13.30 -6.37 -20.40
N PHE A 445 -14.41 -7.10 -20.36
CA PHE A 445 -14.99 -7.65 -21.59
C PHE A 445 -15.48 -6.56 -22.53
N GLY A 446 -15.01 -6.61 -23.77
CA GLY A 446 -15.37 -5.65 -24.81
C GLY A 446 -14.61 -4.33 -24.74
N LEU A 447 -13.69 -4.14 -23.79
CA LEU A 447 -12.81 -2.98 -23.75
C LEU A 447 -11.65 -3.17 -24.74
N MET A 448 -11.17 -2.04 -25.29
CA MET A 448 -9.96 -1.99 -26.10
C MET A 448 -8.76 -2.51 -25.31
N SER A 449 -7.84 -3.19 -26.00
CA SER A 449 -6.54 -3.53 -25.41
C SER A 449 -5.72 -2.27 -25.15
N PRO A 450 -4.74 -2.29 -24.23
CA PRO A 450 -3.87 -1.13 -23.99
C PRO A 450 -3.12 -0.67 -25.26
N ALA A 451 -2.80 -1.58 -26.18
CA ALA A 451 -2.18 -1.26 -27.45
C ALA A 451 -3.13 -0.49 -28.39
N GLU A 452 -4.41 -0.89 -28.43
CA GLU A 452 -5.44 -0.17 -29.20
C GLU A 452 -5.72 1.20 -28.62
N VAL A 453 -5.82 1.35 -27.28
CA VAL A 453 -5.95 2.66 -26.61
C VAL A 453 -4.77 3.57 -26.94
N LYS A 454 -3.55 3.04 -26.96
CA LYS A 454 -2.36 3.79 -27.35
C LYS A 454 -2.42 4.24 -28.81
N ALA A 455 -2.93 3.41 -29.71
CA ALA A 455 -3.07 3.74 -31.12
C ALA A 455 -4.17 4.79 -31.38
N ALA A 456 -5.28 4.71 -30.64
CA ALA A 456 -6.42 5.63 -30.75
C ALA A 456 -6.26 6.92 -29.93
N GLY A 457 -5.34 6.93 -28.95
CA GLY A 457 -5.13 8.05 -28.05
C GLY A 457 -6.04 8.07 -26.81
N ALA A 458 -7.14 7.32 -26.82
CA ALA A 458 -8.06 7.12 -25.70
C ALA A 458 -8.88 5.83 -25.87
N SER A 459 -9.48 5.33 -24.79
CA SER A 459 -10.49 4.29 -24.87
C SER A 459 -11.79 4.85 -25.45
N ASP A 460 -12.48 4.06 -26.26
CA ASP A 460 -13.81 4.38 -26.80
C ASP A 460 -14.93 4.09 -25.80
N THR A 461 -14.65 3.27 -24.78
CA THR A 461 -15.61 2.81 -23.79
C THR A 461 -15.01 2.93 -22.39
N PHE A 462 -15.78 3.51 -21.47
CA PHE A 462 -15.42 3.66 -20.06
C PHE A 462 -16.39 2.88 -19.17
N VAL A 463 -15.83 2.25 -18.13
CA VAL A 463 -16.61 1.54 -17.11
C VAL A 463 -16.76 2.36 -15.83
N SER A 464 -17.75 2.01 -15.01
CA SER A 464 -17.98 2.65 -13.72
C SER A 464 -16.82 2.41 -12.77
N GLN A 465 -16.50 3.40 -11.94
CA GLN A 465 -15.54 3.31 -10.84
C GLN A 465 -15.86 2.17 -9.86
N ASN A 466 -17.12 1.79 -9.76
CA ASN A 466 -17.57 0.76 -8.82
C ASN A 466 -16.92 -0.60 -9.08
N TRP A 467 -16.47 -0.90 -10.29
CA TRP A 467 -15.72 -2.10 -10.58
C TRP A 467 -14.38 -2.15 -9.82
N LEU A 468 -13.61 -1.06 -9.88
CA LEU A 468 -12.36 -0.94 -9.12
C LEU A 468 -12.61 -0.87 -7.62
N ILE A 469 -13.58 -0.08 -7.15
CA ILE A 469 -13.94 0.03 -5.74
C ILE A 469 -14.28 -1.36 -5.16
N SER A 470 -15.07 -2.17 -5.90
CA SER A 470 -15.41 -3.54 -5.50
C SER A 470 -14.19 -4.46 -5.51
N THR A 471 -13.30 -4.31 -6.49
CA THR A 471 -12.04 -5.06 -6.54
C THR A 471 -11.18 -4.77 -5.31
N TYR A 472 -10.99 -3.49 -4.96
CA TYR A 472 -10.26 -3.11 -3.75
C TYR A 472 -10.88 -3.70 -2.48
N LEU A 473 -12.22 -3.72 -2.37
CA LEU A 473 -12.91 -4.33 -1.23
C LEU A 473 -12.55 -5.81 -1.09
N VAL A 474 -12.67 -6.57 -2.18
CA VAL A 474 -12.42 -8.02 -2.17
C VAL A 474 -10.94 -8.33 -1.94
N LEU A 475 -10.02 -7.60 -2.60
CA LEU A 475 -8.58 -7.77 -2.42
C LEU A 475 -8.15 -7.41 -0.99
N THR A 476 -8.74 -6.39 -0.38
CA THR A 476 -8.45 -6.04 1.02
C THR A 476 -8.92 -7.12 1.98
N PHE A 477 -10.07 -7.74 1.71
CA PHE A 477 -10.50 -8.88 2.54
C PHE A 477 -9.55 -10.07 2.40
N ALA A 478 -9.04 -10.35 1.21
CA ALA A 478 -7.98 -11.34 0.99
C ALA A 478 -6.70 -10.99 1.78
N GLU A 479 -6.28 -9.74 1.77
CA GLU A 479 -5.13 -9.23 2.52
C GLU A 479 -5.29 -9.46 4.03
N LEU A 480 -6.45 -9.16 4.59
CA LEU A 480 -6.72 -9.36 6.03
C LEU A 480 -6.64 -10.83 6.45
N LEU A 481 -6.90 -11.77 5.53
CA LEU A 481 -6.74 -13.19 5.77
C LEU A 481 -5.30 -13.66 5.66
N LEU A 482 -4.47 -13.00 4.86
CA LEU A 482 -3.12 -13.45 4.54
C LEU A 482 -2.05 -12.74 5.37
N SER A 483 -2.04 -11.42 5.41
CA SER A 483 -0.94 -10.64 5.98
C SER A 483 -0.72 -10.87 7.48
N PRO A 484 -1.74 -10.77 8.36
CA PRO A 484 -1.55 -11.04 9.78
C PRO A 484 -1.25 -12.51 10.06
N MET A 485 -1.88 -13.41 9.30
CA MET A 485 -1.76 -14.85 9.49
C MET A 485 -0.40 -15.37 9.06
N GLY A 486 0.19 -14.79 8.00
CA GLY A 486 1.53 -15.14 7.56
C GLY A 486 2.60 -14.81 8.61
N ILE A 487 2.58 -13.60 9.15
CA ILE A 487 3.50 -13.19 10.22
C ILE A 487 3.31 -14.06 11.48
N SER A 488 2.06 -14.34 11.86
CA SER A 488 1.74 -15.21 12.97
C SER A 488 2.27 -16.64 12.74
N PHE A 489 2.09 -17.18 11.53
CA PHE A 489 2.58 -18.52 11.16
C PHE A 489 4.11 -18.59 11.25
N VAL A 490 4.83 -17.61 10.67
CA VAL A 490 6.28 -17.52 10.80
C VAL A 490 6.71 -17.47 12.26
N SER A 491 6.07 -16.61 13.05
CA SER A 491 6.38 -16.44 14.48
C SER A 491 6.22 -17.73 15.31
N LYS A 492 5.23 -18.56 14.96
CA LYS A 492 4.92 -19.83 15.67
C LYS A 492 5.78 -21.00 15.20
N VAL A 493 6.00 -21.11 13.89
CA VAL A 493 6.64 -22.27 13.27
C VAL A 493 8.16 -22.12 13.21
N ALA A 494 8.69 -20.91 13.10
CA ALA A 494 10.12 -20.69 13.00
C ALA A 494 10.89 -21.31 14.18
N PRO A 495 11.92 -22.14 13.91
CA PRO A 495 12.77 -22.66 14.98
C PRO A 495 13.41 -21.49 15.75
N PRO A 496 13.51 -21.55 17.09
CA PRO A 496 14.02 -20.45 17.93
C PRO A 496 15.35 -19.88 17.43
N LYS A 497 16.29 -20.75 17.06
CA LYS A 497 17.61 -20.41 16.53
C LYS A 497 17.57 -19.62 15.22
N TYR A 498 16.52 -19.77 14.40
CA TYR A 498 16.38 -19.19 13.07
C TYR A 498 15.20 -18.22 12.94
N LYS A 499 14.60 -17.80 14.04
CA LYS A 499 13.38 -16.99 14.05
C LYS A 499 13.54 -15.67 13.30
N GLY A 500 14.61 -14.94 13.56
CA GLY A 500 14.93 -13.70 12.86
C GLY A 500 15.18 -13.91 11.36
N MET A 501 15.94 -14.98 11.02
CA MET A 501 16.22 -15.34 9.62
C MET A 501 14.93 -15.69 8.87
N MET A 502 14.02 -16.47 9.47
CA MET A 502 12.75 -16.84 8.83
C MET A 502 11.82 -15.62 8.64
N MET A 503 11.84 -14.68 9.56
CA MET A 503 11.14 -13.40 9.40
C MET A 503 11.77 -12.56 8.26
N GLY A 504 13.09 -12.56 8.15
CA GLY A 504 13.80 -11.97 7.01
C GLY A 504 13.42 -12.62 5.68
N CYS A 505 13.29 -13.95 5.64
CA CYS A 505 12.84 -14.69 4.46
C CYS A 505 11.39 -14.37 4.08
N TRP A 506 10.51 -14.10 5.04
CA TRP A 506 9.16 -13.60 4.79
C TRP A 506 9.17 -12.27 4.02
N PHE A 507 10.00 -11.32 4.45
CA PHE A 507 10.16 -10.05 3.74
C PHE A 507 10.82 -10.23 2.38
N ALA A 508 11.79 -11.14 2.25
CA ALA A 508 12.41 -11.47 0.96
C ALA A 508 11.40 -12.08 -0.03
N ALA A 509 10.52 -12.97 0.43
CA ALA A 509 9.43 -13.50 -0.39
C ALA A 509 8.46 -12.39 -0.85
N THR A 510 8.12 -11.47 0.04
CA THR A 510 7.33 -10.28 -0.30
C THR A 510 8.05 -9.43 -1.35
N ALA A 511 9.36 -9.22 -1.22
CA ALA A 511 10.16 -8.48 -2.19
C ALA A 511 10.16 -9.13 -3.57
N VAL A 512 10.27 -10.45 -3.65
CA VAL A 512 10.17 -11.22 -4.91
C VAL A 512 8.79 -11.04 -5.55
N GLY A 513 7.71 -11.13 -4.75
CA GLY A 513 6.35 -10.88 -5.23
C GLY A 513 6.18 -9.46 -5.76
N ASN A 514 6.73 -8.47 -5.07
CA ASN A 514 6.69 -7.07 -5.49
C ASN A 514 7.43 -6.84 -6.81
N TYR A 515 8.59 -7.46 -7.00
CA TYR A 515 9.28 -7.41 -8.29
C TYR A 515 8.46 -8.09 -9.40
N ALA A 516 7.86 -9.24 -9.09
CA ALA A 516 7.03 -9.98 -10.04
C ALA A 516 5.78 -9.20 -10.52
N THR A 517 5.39 -8.12 -9.83
CA THR A 517 4.35 -7.17 -10.29
C THR A 517 4.65 -6.64 -11.69
N SER A 518 5.92 -6.45 -12.04
CA SER A 518 6.36 -5.98 -13.35
C SER A 518 6.01 -6.93 -14.50
N LEU A 519 5.87 -8.23 -14.24
CA LEU A 519 5.49 -9.21 -15.25
C LEU A 519 4.09 -8.93 -15.82
N ILE A 520 3.17 -8.47 -14.98
CA ILE A 520 1.82 -8.08 -15.39
C ILE A 520 1.86 -6.79 -16.21
N GLY A 521 2.74 -5.84 -15.87
CA GLY A 521 2.99 -4.65 -16.69
C GLY A 521 3.53 -4.98 -18.09
N TYR A 522 4.34 -6.02 -18.20
CA TYR A 522 4.78 -6.54 -19.50
C TYR A 522 3.61 -7.07 -20.33
N LEU A 523 2.71 -7.85 -19.71
CA LEU A 523 1.52 -8.36 -20.37
C LEU A 523 0.57 -7.22 -20.77
N TRP A 524 0.47 -6.17 -19.94
CA TRP A 524 -0.30 -4.96 -20.24
C TRP A 524 0.14 -4.30 -21.55
N GLY A 525 1.43 -4.18 -21.78
CA GLY A 525 2.00 -3.59 -23.01
C GLY A 525 2.06 -4.53 -24.21
N SER A 526 1.70 -5.81 -24.06
CA SER A 526 1.91 -6.85 -25.11
C SER A 526 0.84 -6.91 -26.20
N GLY A 527 -0.21 -6.09 -26.12
CA GLY A 527 -1.36 -6.14 -27.03
C GLY A 527 -2.38 -7.23 -26.69
N MET A 528 -2.22 -7.95 -25.57
CA MET A 528 -3.23 -8.90 -25.09
C MET A 528 -4.53 -8.17 -24.76
N ALA A 529 -5.66 -8.87 -24.96
CA ALA A 529 -6.95 -8.37 -24.49
C ALA A 529 -6.93 -8.20 -22.96
N LEU A 530 -7.49 -7.12 -22.48
CA LEU A 530 -7.38 -6.69 -21.08
C LEU A 530 -7.88 -7.75 -20.08
N TRP A 531 -9.00 -8.42 -20.41
CA TRP A 531 -9.53 -9.51 -19.59
C TRP A 531 -8.57 -10.70 -19.44
N MET A 532 -7.73 -10.96 -20.46
CA MET A 532 -6.71 -12.03 -20.39
C MET A 532 -5.59 -11.67 -19.41
N VAL A 533 -5.18 -10.39 -19.38
CA VAL A 533 -4.16 -9.91 -18.43
C VAL A 533 -4.60 -10.18 -16.99
N TRP A 534 -5.85 -9.86 -16.64
CA TRP A 534 -6.39 -10.12 -15.29
C TRP A 534 -6.57 -11.61 -15.02
N SER A 535 -6.91 -12.40 -16.07
CA SER A 535 -7.08 -13.87 -15.94
C SER A 535 -5.78 -14.58 -15.56
N VAL A 536 -4.62 -14.04 -15.93
CA VAL A 536 -3.32 -14.57 -15.49
C VAL A 536 -3.21 -14.52 -13.95
N LEU A 537 -3.62 -13.41 -13.33
CA LEU A 537 -3.61 -13.26 -11.87
C LEU A 537 -4.59 -14.21 -11.19
N ILE A 538 -5.79 -14.41 -11.79
CA ILE A 538 -6.77 -15.39 -11.30
C ILE A 538 -6.15 -16.79 -11.27
N ILE A 539 -5.56 -17.21 -12.39
CA ILE A 539 -4.96 -18.54 -12.54
C ILE A 539 -3.84 -18.74 -11.51
N LEU A 540 -2.93 -17.78 -11.37
CA LEU A 540 -1.82 -17.86 -10.41
C LEU A 540 -2.31 -17.91 -8.96
N CYS A 541 -3.32 -17.12 -8.60
CA CYS A 541 -3.93 -17.16 -7.27
C CYS A 541 -4.63 -18.51 -7.01
N LEU A 542 -5.37 -19.05 -7.97
CA LEU A 542 -6.03 -20.35 -7.83
C LEU A 542 -5.03 -21.52 -7.77
N LEU A 543 -3.99 -21.52 -8.60
CA LEU A 543 -2.92 -22.52 -8.51
C LEU A 543 -2.22 -22.49 -7.16
N SER A 544 -1.96 -21.28 -6.63
CA SER A 544 -1.39 -21.10 -5.29
C SER A 544 -2.33 -21.61 -4.19
N ALA A 545 -3.65 -21.38 -4.33
CA ALA A 545 -4.65 -21.93 -3.41
C ALA A 545 -4.69 -23.46 -3.45
N ILE A 546 -4.74 -24.05 -4.64
CA ILE A 546 -4.70 -25.52 -4.82
C ILE A 546 -3.43 -26.09 -4.20
N PHE A 547 -2.28 -25.47 -4.46
CA PHE A 547 -1.01 -25.90 -3.90
C PHE A 547 -1.03 -25.90 -2.36
N ILE A 548 -1.40 -24.79 -1.72
CA ILE A 548 -1.39 -24.70 -0.24
C ILE A 548 -2.39 -25.68 0.39
N PHE A 549 -3.56 -25.89 -0.22
CA PHE A 549 -4.54 -26.86 0.28
C PHE A 549 -4.05 -28.31 0.10
N SER A 550 -3.31 -28.62 -0.96
CA SER A 550 -2.74 -29.97 -1.19
C SER A 550 -1.70 -30.37 -0.12
N ILE A 551 -0.98 -29.38 0.44
CA ILE A 551 0.06 -29.60 1.46
C ILE A 551 -0.43 -29.27 2.90
N MET A 552 -1.74 -29.03 3.07
CA MET A 552 -2.30 -28.50 4.33
C MET A 552 -1.93 -29.33 5.55
N LYS A 553 -2.06 -30.66 5.47
CA LYS A 553 -1.70 -31.57 6.57
C LYS A 553 -0.25 -31.39 7.04
N LYS A 554 0.67 -31.20 6.07
CA LYS A 554 2.09 -30.98 6.38
C LYS A 554 2.33 -29.61 7.05
N LEU A 555 1.57 -28.59 6.65
CA LEU A 555 1.68 -27.26 7.25
C LEU A 555 1.11 -27.22 8.67
N GLU A 556 -0.02 -27.89 8.89
CA GLU A 556 -0.66 -27.95 10.20
C GLU A 556 0.17 -28.77 11.20
N SER A 557 0.75 -29.92 10.78
CA SER A 557 1.64 -30.70 11.64
C SER A 557 2.95 -29.99 12.02
N ALA A 558 3.36 -28.97 11.28
CA ALA A 558 4.53 -28.16 11.67
C ALA A 558 4.20 -27.12 12.76
N THR A 559 2.92 -26.90 13.07
CA THR A 559 2.47 -25.99 14.14
C THR A 559 2.24 -26.73 15.46
N GLU A 560 2.09 -28.04 15.43
CA GLU A 560 2.04 -28.93 16.58
C GLU A 560 3.46 -29.25 17.09
#